data_5dec5d0650b3b1ba5e8ef169f9b14134
#
_entry.id   5dec5d0650b3b1ba5e8ef169f9b14134
#
_cell.length_a   1.000
_cell.length_b   1.000
_cell.length_c   1.000
_cell.angle_alpha   90.00
_cell.angle_beta   90.00
_cell.angle_gamma   90.00
#
_symmetry.space_group_name_H-M   'P 1'
#
loop_
_entity.id
_entity.type
_entity.pdbx_description
1 polymer ?
#
loop_
_entity_poly.entity_id
_entity_poly.type
_entity_poly.pdbx_seq_one_letter_code
_entity_poly.pdbx_strand_id
1 'polypeptide(L)'
;MAENPHPAHDGESSLALCTNQLGFCALLAISLPAIHAIAADEHVKISAATDITEIHQGESGLLAIELNMEDDWHIYWPGVSDSGYGISINIRTTGSVTLEDPIWPTPERYLQPGDILDHIYEETIMVLVPFHVATGAQLNSEVIFDIDAEFLVCSDICLPGQADATTSLTIINESSEQMLSSISEEIRNAYKARPKEFDSLAEDVRVQWIADAAAIMFRDATKIEFFPSEDCTELADPVVGGLTDSNRLIIKFAQRTDKVLSGRIRSYERAGVVEYDIHIKAPD
;
A
#
# COMPACT_ATOMS: atom_id res chain seq x y z
N MET A 1 -68.58 -19.59 26.91
CA MET A 1 -69.63 -18.75 27.47
C MET A 1 -69.30 -17.39 26.99
N ALA A 2 -69.98 -17.02 26.02
CA ALA A 2 -71.03 -16.05 25.77
C ALA A 2 -70.35 -14.66 25.53
N GLU A 3 -70.39 -14.19 24.42
CA GLU A 3 -71.38 -13.63 23.45
C GLU A 3 -71.25 -12.12 23.34
N ASN A 4 -71.14 -11.71 22.13
CA ASN A 4 -71.34 -10.41 21.46
C ASN A 4 -72.62 -9.66 21.96
N PRO A 5 -73.01 -8.44 21.54
CA PRO A 5 -72.87 -7.86 20.18
C PRO A 5 -72.68 -6.33 20.08
N HIS A 6 -72.50 -5.88 18.85
CA HIS A 6 -72.72 -4.56 18.26
C HIS A 6 -74.11 -3.94 18.52
N PRO A 7 -74.31 -2.57 18.29
CA PRO A 7 -74.79 -2.19 16.97
C PRO A 7 -74.23 -0.84 16.40
N ALA A 8 -74.50 -0.71 15.08
CA ALA A 8 -74.25 0.44 14.24
C ALA A 8 -75.35 1.53 14.42
N HIS A 9 -75.02 2.75 14.00
CA HIS A 9 -75.98 3.74 13.54
C HIS A 9 -75.41 4.67 12.48
N ASP A 10 -76.16 4.75 11.37
CA ASP A 10 -76.02 5.62 10.21
C ASP A 10 -76.34 7.08 10.52
N GLY A 11 -75.91 7.98 9.63
CA GLY A 11 -76.39 9.37 9.67
C GLY A 11 -75.66 10.31 8.70
N GLU A 12 -76.07 10.24 7.49
CA GLU A 12 -76.32 11.23 6.42
C GLU A 12 -75.74 12.65 6.49
N SER A 13 -75.11 12.99 5.39
CA SER A 13 -75.22 14.17 4.55
C SER A 13 -75.29 15.59 5.11
N SER A 14 -74.36 16.42 4.74
CA SER A 14 -74.66 17.79 4.29
C SER A 14 -73.54 18.36 3.41
N LEU A 15 -73.88 18.67 2.18
CA LEU A 15 -73.11 19.56 1.30
C LEU A 15 -73.06 20.99 1.88
N ALA A 16 -71.89 21.60 1.91
CA ALA A 16 -71.75 23.03 1.91
C ALA A 16 -70.63 23.45 0.98
N LEU A 17 -71.00 24.12 -0.08
CA LEU A 17 -70.10 24.89 -0.94
C LEU A 17 -69.50 26.02 -0.14
N CYS A 18 -68.18 26.21 -0.22
CA CYS A 18 -67.56 27.50 -0.03
C CYS A 18 -66.30 27.67 -0.89
N THR A 19 -66.50 28.42 -1.93
CA THR A 19 -65.62 29.47 -2.52
C THR A 19 -64.12 29.40 -2.40
N ASN A 20 -63.56 29.25 -3.55
CA ASN A 20 -62.29 29.69 -4.14
C ASN A 20 -61.51 30.77 -3.33
N GLN A 21 -60.35 30.38 -2.80
CA GLN A 21 -59.24 31.30 -2.53
C GLN A 21 -57.95 30.63 -2.97
N LEU A 22 -57.37 31.19 -4.05
CA LEU A 22 -56.04 30.86 -4.53
C LEU A 22 -54.99 31.27 -3.49
N GLY A 23 -54.62 30.33 -2.65
CA GLY A 23 -53.44 30.44 -1.78
C GLY A 23 -52.19 30.05 -2.56
N PHE A 24 -51.41 31.03 -2.95
CA PHE A 24 -50.09 30.84 -3.56
C PHE A 24 -49.14 30.28 -2.44
N CYS A 25 -48.96 28.97 -2.35
CA CYS A 25 -47.92 28.35 -1.57
C CYS A 25 -46.61 28.55 -2.34
N ALA A 26 -45.86 29.58 -1.98
CA ALA A 26 -44.48 29.76 -2.39
C ALA A 26 -43.63 28.64 -1.73
N LEU A 27 -43.32 27.59 -2.48
CA LEU A 27 -42.31 26.61 -2.12
C LEU A 27 -40.96 27.32 -2.12
N LEU A 28 -40.49 27.68 -0.94
CA LEU A 28 -39.11 28.10 -0.76
C LEU A 28 -38.24 26.84 -0.99
N ALA A 29 -37.68 26.71 -2.18
CA ALA A 29 -36.65 25.73 -2.47
C ALA A 29 -35.39 26.17 -1.70
N ILE A 30 -35.16 25.57 -0.54
CA ILE A 30 -33.88 25.68 0.16
C ILE A 30 -32.89 24.85 -0.66
N SER A 31 -32.12 25.53 -1.50
CA SER A 31 -30.94 24.93 -2.13
C SER A 31 -29.89 24.70 -1.04
N LEU A 32 -29.80 23.49 -0.53
CA LEU A 32 -28.64 23.05 0.26
C LEU A 32 -27.42 23.15 -0.67
N PRO A 33 -26.32 23.81 -0.24
CA PRO A 33 -25.07 23.75 -0.97
C PRO A 33 -24.68 22.26 -1.07
N ALA A 34 -24.39 21.78 -2.27
CA ALA A 34 -23.80 20.46 -2.46
C ALA A 34 -22.43 20.50 -1.73
N ILE A 35 -22.32 19.78 -0.63
CA ILE A 35 -21.05 19.49 0.00
C ILE A 35 -20.33 18.59 -1.02
N HIS A 36 -19.38 19.13 -1.75
CA HIS A 36 -18.47 18.33 -2.55
C HIS A 36 -17.66 17.51 -1.53
N ALA A 37 -17.93 16.23 -1.44
CA ALA A 37 -17.00 15.32 -0.80
C ALA A 37 -15.71 15.36 -1.62
N ILE A 38 -14.60 15.74 -0.98
CA ILE A 38 -13.27 15.63 -1.57
C ILE A 38 -13.04 14.13 -1.71
N ALA A 39 -12.87 13.65 -2.92
CA ALA A 39 -12.60 12.25 -3.18
C ALA A 39 -11.10 12.01 -3.02
N ALA A 40 -10.73 11.01 -2.26
CA ALA A 40 -9.32 10.66 -2.00
C ALA A 40 -8.57 10.21 -3.26
N ASP A 41 -9.28 9.66 -4.25
CA ASP A 41 -8.77 9.25 -5.55
C ASP A 41 -8.33 10.42 -6.44
N GLU A 42 -8.68 11.68 -6.09
CA GLU A 42 -8.15 12.88 -6.75
C GLU A 42 -6.68 13.14 -6.37
N HIS A 43 -6.22 12.68 -5.18
CA HIS A 43 -4.88 12.94 -4.65
C HIS A 43 -3.86 11.82 -4.90
N VAL A 44 -4.30 10.66 -5.37
CA VAL A 44 -3.42 9.54 -5.73
C VAL A 44 -3.81 8.99 -7.09
N LYS A 45 -2.89 9.02 -8.04
CA LYS A 45 -3.06 8.41 -9.35
C LYS A 45 -2.28 7.10 -9.39
N ILE A 46 -2.90 6.06 -9.93
CA ILE A 46 -2.26 4.77 -10.14
C ILE A 46 -2.12 4.48 -11.63
N SER A 47 -0.99 3.92 -12.02
CA SER A 47 -0.79 3.34 -13.35
C SER A 47 -0.05 2.02 -13.25
N ALA A 48 -0.18 1.18 -14.27
CA ALA A 48 0.49 -0.11 -14.30
C ALA A 48 1.07 -0.39 -15.69
N ALA A 49 2.25 -1.02 -15.71
CA ALA A 49 2.88 -1.51 -16.93
C ALA A 49 3.75 -2.73 -16.63
N THR A 50 3.98 -3.56 -17.63
CA THR A 50 4.95 -4.64 -17.56
C THR A 50 6.26 -4.22 -18.23
N ASP A 51 7.41 -4.77 -17.82
CA ASP A 51 8.70 -4.52 -18.48
C ASP A 51 8.75 -5.10 -19.90
N ILE A 52 7.81 -5.97 -20.24
CA ILE A 52 7.73 -6.72 -21.48
C ILE A 52 6.27 -6.78 -21.96
N THR A 53 6.01 -6.54 -23.23
CA THR A 53 4.65 -6.59 -23.79
C THR A 53 4.32 -7.91 -24.47
N GLU A 54 5.36 -8.67 -24.87
CA GLU A 54 5.23 -10.01 -25.44
C GLU A 54 6.24 -10.93 -24.75
N ILE A 55 5.78 -12.07 -24.20
CA ILE A 55 6.56 -12.99 -23.38
C ILE A 55 6.41 -14.43 -23.84
N HIS A 56 7.47 -15.23 -23.74
CA HIS A 56 7.41 -16.66 -24.01
C HIS A 56 6.83 -17.44 -22.83
N GLN A 57 6.31 -18.63 -23.13
CA GLN A 57 5.93 -19.60 -22.09
C GLN A 57 7.14 -19.95 -21.22
N GLY A 58 6.94 -20.07 -19.92
CA GLY A 58 7.99 -20.44 -18.96
C GLY A 58 8.96 -19.32 -18.60
N GLU A 59 8.73 -18.11 -19.03
CA GLU A 59 9.56 -16.96 -18.70
C GLU A 59 8.96 -16.08 -17.61
N SER A 60 9.78 -15.21 -17.07
CA SER A 60 9.42 -14.26 -16.01
C SER A 60 9.55 -12.83 -16.51
N GLY A 61 8.70 -11.96 -15.97
CA GLY A 61 8.71 -10.53 -16.19
C GLY A 61 8.47 -9.75 -14.91
N LEU A 62 8.39 -8.45 -15.04
CA LEU A 62 8.13 -7.51 -13.96
C LEU A 62 6.87 -6.69 -14.26
N LEU A 63 5.92 -6.70 -13.32
CA LEU A 63 4.82 -5.76 -13.29
C LEU A 63 5.25 -4.57 -12.42
N ALA A 64 5.16 -3.37 -12.95
CA ALA A 64 5.36 -2.12 -12.23
C ALA A 64 4.00 -1.47 -11.97
N ILE A 65 3.80 -1.05 -10.74
CA ILE A 65 2.63 -0.28 -10.29
C ILE A 65 3.17 1.05 -9.80
N GLU A 66 2.86 2.12 -10.53
CA GLU A 66 3.26 3.47 -10.17
C GLU A 66 2.13 4.15 -9.42
N LEU A 67 2.45 4.73 -8.29
CA LEU A 67 1.57 5.53 -7.45
C LEU A 67 2.13 6.94 -7.43
N ASN A 68 1.34 7.91 -7.89
CA ASN A 68 1.72 9.32 -7.93
C ASN A 68 0.79 10.10 -7.01
N MET A 69 1.33 10.60 -5.91
CA MET A 69 0.65 11.46 -4.95
C MET A 69 0.72 12.91 -5.41
N GLU A 70 -0.34 13.67 -5.17
CA GLU A 70 -0.36 15.11 -5.36
C GLU A 70 0.61 15.78 -4.38
N ASP A 71 1.14 16.95 -4.74
CA ASP A 71 2.05 17.73 -3.88
C ASP A 71 1.45 17.92 -2.48
N ASP A 72 2.27 17.76 -1.43
CA ASP A 72 1.90 17.83 0.00
C ASP A 72 0.99 16.71 0.49
N TRP A 73 0.70 15.68 -0.34
CA TRP A 73 -0.02 14.49 0.06
C TRP A 73 0.89 13.26 0.19
N HIS A 74 0.58 12.41 1.16
CA HIS A 74 1.32 11.17 1.39
C HIS A 74 0.39 9.98 1.64
N ILE A 75 0.90 8.78 1.40
CA ILE A 75 0.29 7.51 1.77
C ILE A 75 1.23 6.74 2.70
N TYR A 76 0.70 5.76 3.42
CA TYR A 76 1.47 5.01 4.40
C TYR A 76 2.07 3.74 3.80
N TRP A 77 3.31 3.44 4.17
CA TRP A 77 3.98 2.18 3.86
C TRP A 77 3.23 0.99 4.49
N PRO A 78 3.17 -0.20 3.82
CA PRO A 78 2.55 -1.40 4.39
C PRO A 78 3.42 -2.04 5.49
N GLY A 79 3.67 -1.33 6.57
CA GLY A 79 4.43 -1.72 7.74
C GLY A 79 3.93 -0.96 8.96
N VAL A 80 4.74 -0.89 10.01
CA VAL A 80 4.33 -0.24 11.26
C VAL A 80 4.34 1.28 11.10
N SER A 81 3.23 1.92 11.46
CA SER A 81 3.06 3.37 11.61
C SER A 81 2.20 3.65 12.83
N ASP A 82 2.39 4.83 13.47
CA ASP A 82 1.69 5.17 14.70
C ASP A 82 0.27 5.69 14.44
N SER A 83 0.01 6.35 13.31
CA SER A 83 -1.25 7.06 13.09
C SER A 83 -2.05 6.59 11.87
N GLY A 84 -1.45 6.05 10.84
CA GLY A 84 -2.13 5.62 9.61
C GLY A 84 -2.14 4.11 9.42
N TYR A 85 -2.84 3.64 8.40
CA TYR A 85 -2.73 2.26 7.94
C TYR A 85 -2.05 2.21 6.56
N GLY A 86 -1.24 1.18 6.36
CA GLY A 86 -0.48 1.00 5.14
C GLY A 86 -1.38 0.75 3.93
N ILE A 87 -0.88 1.13 2.76
CA ILE A 87 -1.50 0.79 1.48
C ILE A 87 -1.56 -0.72 1.29
N SER A 88 -2.67 -1.21 0.77
CA SER A 88 -2.81 -2.58 0.29
C SER A 88 -3.04 -2.61 -1.22
N ILE A 89 -2.43 -3.58 -1.90
CA ILE A 89 -2.59 -3.80 -3.33
C ILE A 89 -3.07 -5.23 -3.55
N ASN A 90 -4.21 -5.37 -4.22
CA ASN A 90 -4.72 -6.65 -4.66
C ASN A 90 -4.60 -6.76 -6.18
N ILE A 91 -3.98 -7.85 -6.65
CA ILE A 91 -3.73 -8.07 -8.08
C ILE A 91 -4.44 -9.34 -8.51
N ARG A 92 -5.34 -9.20 -9.46
CA ARG A 92 -5.98 -10.35 -10.14
C ARG A 92 -5.38 -10.49 -11.53
N THR A 93 -5.12 -11.73 -11.93
CA THR A 93 -4.58 -12.02 -13.27
C THR A 93 -5.49 -12.98 -14.03
N THR A 94 -5.53 -12.83 -15.34
CA THR A 94 -6.06 -13.84 -16.25
C THR A 94 -4.92 -14.74 -16.73
N GLY A 95 -5.24 -15.98 -17.11
CA GLY A 95 -4.26 -16.90 -17.67
C GLY A 95 -3.40 -17.63 -16.63
N SER A 96 -2.37 -18.31 -17.10
CA SER A 96 -1.50 -19.16 -16.27
C SER A 96 -0.25 -18.39 -15.83
N VAL A 97 -0.44 -17.45 -14.91
CA VAL A 97 0.62 -16.60 -14.35
C VAL A 97 0.65 -16.75 -12.84
N THR A 98 1.84 -16.83 -12.27
CA THR A 98 2.08 -16.80 -10.82
C THR A 98 2.75 -15.47 -10.47
N LEU A 99 2.24 -14.78 -9.47
CA LEU A 99 2.83 -13.56 -8.94
C LEU A 99 3.70 -13.89 -7.71
N GLU A 100 4.80 -13.18 -7.57
CA GLU A 100 5.59 -13.15 -6.35
C GLU A 100 5.10 -11.98 -5.45
N ASP A 101 5.66 -11.87 -4.25
CA ASP A 101 5.33 -10.79 -3.32
C ASP A 101 5.75 -9.43 -3.88
N PRO A 102 4.97 -8.37 -3.62
CA PRO A 102 5.31 -7.02 -4.04
C PRO A 102 6.61 -6.52 -3.40
N ILE A 103 7.47 -5.95 -4.21
CA ILE A 103 8.71 -5.28 -3.79
C ILE A 103 8.41 -3.80 -3.64
N TRP A 104 8.31 -3.34 -2.42
CA TRP A 104 8.06 -1.95 -2.07
C TRP A 104 9.37 -1.16 -2.04
N PRO A 105 9.39 0.11 -2.48
CA PRO A 105 10.52 0.99 -2.17
C PRO A 105 10.62 1.24 -0.66
N THR A 106 11.75 1.70 -0.19
CA THR A 106 11.92 2.06 1.22
C THR A 106 11.18 3.37 1.50
N PRO A 107 10.34 3.43 2.56
CA PRO A 107 9.60 4.63 2.91
C PRO A 107 10.50 5.72 3.50
N GLU A 108 9.91 6.88 3.74
CA GLU A 108 10.51 7.94 4.54
C GLU A 108 9.96 7.91 5.98
N ARG A 109 10.80 8.29 6.94
CA ARG A 109 10.41 8.44 8.34
C ARG A 109 9.78 9.82 8.53
N TYR A 110 8.53 9.86 8.90
CA TYR A 110 7.76 11.09 9.11
C TYR A 110 7.43 11.26 10.59
N LEU A 111 8.18 12.14 11.27
CA LEU A 111 8.00 12.40 12.69
C LEU A 111 7.08 13.60 12.89
N GLN A 112 5.92 13.37 13.47
CA GLN A 112 4.94 14.39 13.79
C GLN A 112 5.09 14.89 15.25
N PRO A 113 4.50 16.06 15.59
CA PRO A 113 4.48 16.55 16.97
C PRO A 113 3.85 15.54 17.94
N GLY A 114 4.51 15.31 19.08
CA GLY A 114 4.07 14.33 20.08
C GLY A 114 4.73 12.96 19.95
N ASP A 115 5.87 12.90 19.24
CA ASP A 115 6.66 11.68 19.02
C ASP A 115 5.89 10.59 18.25
N ILE A 116 4.96 11.01 17.38
CA ILE A 116 4.24 10.13 16.47
C ILE A 116 5.11 9.86 15.25
N LEU A 117 5.49 8.62 15.02
CA LEU A 117 6.32 8.21 13.90
C LEU A 117 5.52 7.42 12.87
N ASP A 118 5.43 7.97 11.68
CA ASP A 118 4.88 7.27 10.53
C ASP A 118 5.96 6.95 9.49
N HIS A 119 5.67 5.94 8.68
CA HIS A 119 6.47 5.58 7.53
C HIS A 119 5.63 5.82 6.28
N ILE A 120 6.04 6.78 5.47
CA ILE A 120 5.20 7.33 4.39
C ILE A 120 5.88 7.28 3.04
N TYR A 121 5.07 7.45 2.01
CA TYR A 121 5.48 7.73 0.65
C TYR A 121 4.90 9.07 0.20
N GLU A 122 5.73 9.89 -0.41
CA GLU A 122 5.37 11.15 -1.06
C GLU A 122 5.75 11.09 -2.55
N GLU A 123 5.29 12.05 -3.34
CA GLU A 123 5.60 12.18 -4.75
C GLU A 123 5.19 10.95 -5.58
N THR A 124 6.14 10.30 -6.21
CA THR A 124 5.92 9.11 -7.06
C THR A 124 6.73 7.93 -6.56
N ILE A 125 6.06 6.80 -6.38
CA ILE A 125 6.72 5.52 -6.08
C ILE A 125 6.37 4.47 -7.13
N MET A 126 7.26 3.48 -7.27
CA MET A 126 7.07 2.31 -8.12
C MET A 126 7.15 1.03 -7.26
N VAL A 127 6.05 0.31 -7.19
CA VAL A 127 5.99 -1.03 -6.59
C VAL A 127 6.21 -2.05 -7.69
N LEU A 128 7.10 -3.02 -7.48
CA LEU A 128 7.41 -4.04 -8.45
C LEU A 128 6.86 -5.39 -8.02
N VAL A 129 6.26 -6.12 -8.94
CA VAL A 129 5.76 -7.48 -8.70
C VAL A 129 6.35 -8.40 -9.74
N PRO A 130 7.32 -9.25 -9.39
CA PRO A 130 7.81 -10.27 -10.30
C PRO A 130 6.70 -11.28 -10.62
N PHE A 131 6.67 -11.74 -11.86
CA PHE A 131 5.71 -12.76 -12.27
C PHE A 131 6.36 -13.82 -13.15
N HIS A 132 5.74 -14.99 -13.18
CA HIS A 132 6.18 -16.11 -14.00
C HIS A 132 5.02 -16.67 -14.83
N VAL A 133 5.23 -16.82 -16.14
CA VAL A 133 4.26 -17.44 -17.06
C VAL A 133 4.50 -18.94 -17.10
N ALA A 134 3.47 -19.75 -16.89
CA ALA A 134 3.59 -21.20 -16.92
C ALA A 134 4.04 -21.72 -18.30
N THR A 135 4.82 -22.81 -18.32
CA THR A 135 5.28 -23.46 -19.56
C THR A 135 4.14 -24.03 -20.42
N GLY A 136 2.96 -24.24 -19.82
CA GLY A 136 1.75 -24.71 -20.52
C GLY A 136 0.72 -23.63 -20.78
N ALA A 137 1.08 -22.35 -20.65
CA ALA A 137 0.18 -21.23 -20.90
C ALA A 137 -0.28 -21.21 -22.38
N GLN A 138 -1.47 -20.72 -22.64
CA GLN A 138 -2.03 -20.70 -24.00
C GLN A 138 -1.29 -19.67 -24.85
N LEU A 139 -0.77 -20.11 -25.99
CA LEU A 139 -0.13 -19.22 -26.97
C LEU A 139 -1.13 -18.27 -27.62
N ASN A 140 -0.66 -17.07 -27.95
CA ASN A 140 -1.44 -15.98 -28.52
C ASN A 140 -2.64 -15.57 -27.64
N SER A 141 -2.55 -15.83 -26.33
CA SER A 141 -3.51 -15.32 -25.34
C SER A 141 -2.97 -14.07 -24.67
N GLU A 142 -3.90 -13.21 -24.26
CA GLU A 142 -3.60 -12.05 -23.47
C GLU A 142 -3.65 -12.41 -21.98
N VAL A 143 -2.66 -11.95 -21.23
CA VAL A 143 -2.66 -11.92 -19.77
C VAL A 143 -3.01 -10.50 -19.35
N ILE A 144 -4.07 -10.37 -18.55
CA ILE A 144 -4.50 -9.09 -17.99
C ILE A 144 -4.11 -9.08 -16.52
N PHE A 145 -3.60 -7.96 -16.04
CA PHE A 145 -3.35 -7.67 -14.64
C PHE A 145 -4.32 -6.56 -14.23
N ASP A 146 -5.29 -6.90 -13.38
CA ASP A 146 -6.20 -5.93 -12.75
C ASP A 146 -5.72 -5.63 -11.35
N ILE A 147 -5.41 -4.39 -11.07
CA ILE A 147 -4.83 -3.90 -9.83
C ILE A 147 -5.86 -3.05 -9.12
N ASP A 148 -6.14 -3.37 -7.85
CA ASP A 148 -6.93 -2.54 -6.94
C ASP A 148 -6.04 -2.15 -5.76
N ALA A 149 -5.95 -0.86 -5.48
CA ALA A 149 -5.22 -0.31 -4.34
C ALA A 149 -6.20 0.37 -3.38
N GLU A 150 -6.05 0.06 -2.08
CA GLU A 150 -6.74 0.74 -0.98
C GLU A 150 -5.71 1.43 -0.10
N PHE A 151 -5.93 2.68 0.26
CA PHE A 151 -4.96 3.49 0.99
C PHE A 151 -5.62 4.54 1.87
N LEU A 152 -4.86 5.05 2.81
CA LEU A 152 -5.15 6.31 3.50
C LEU A 152 -4.23 7.37 2.90
N VAL A 153 -4.79 8.43 2.33
CA VAL A 153 -4.02 9.57 1.81
C VAL A 153 -4.21 10.76 2.71
N CYS A 154 -3.11 11.36 3.14
CA CYS A 154 -3.12 12.42 4.15
C CYS A 154 -2.30 13.64 3.71
N SER A 155 -2.80 14.82 4.12
CA SER A 155 -2.11 16.10 4.18
C SER A 155 -2.51 16.75 5.51
N ASP A 156 -3.25 17.86 5.53
CA ASP A 156 -3.88 18.43 6.74
C ASP A 156 -5.04 17.55 7.27
N ILE A 157 -5.60 16.73 6.41
CA ILE A 157 -6.67 15.77 6.70
C ILE A 157 -6.32 14.41 6.09
N CYS A 158 -6.88 13.33 6.64
CA CYS A 158 -6.72 11.98 6.11
C CYS A 158 -8.03 11.49 5.47
N LEU A 159 -7.93 10.98 4.26
CA LEU A 159 -9.04 10.48 3.46
C LEU A 159 -8.78 9.01 3.09
N PRO A 160 -9.70 8.08 3.38
CA PRO A 160 -9.62 6.74 2.81
C PRO A 160 -9.88 6.80 1.30
N GLY A 161 -9.04 6.15 0.53
CA GLY A 161 -9.09 6.16 -0.93
C GLY A 161 -8.94 4.79 -1.56
N GLN A 162 -9.33 4.70 -2.80
CA GLN A 162 -9.18 3.53 -3.66
C GLN A 162 -8.79 4.01 -5.05
N ALA A 163 -7.94 3.25 -5.72
CA ALA A 163 -7.59 3.49 -7.11
C ALA A 163 -7.36 2.17 -7.84
N ASP A 164 -7.62 2.13 -9.13
CA ASP A 164 -7.46 0.94 -9.97
C ASP A 164 -6.61 1.22 -11.20
N ALA A 165 -5.93 0.19 -11.67
CA ALA A 165 -5.19 0.20 -12.92
C ALA A 165 -5.25 -1.16 -13.59
N THR A 166 -5.14 -1.17 -14.90
CA THR A 166 -5.10 -2.42 -15.69
C THR A 166 -3.97 -2.33 -16.71
N THR A 167 -3.24 -3.43 -16.87
CA THR A 167 -2.26 -3.60 -17.95
C THR A 167 -2.33 -5.02 -18.49
N SER A 168 -1.74 -5.24 -19.66
CA SER A 168 -1.73 -6.58 -20.27
C SER A 168 -0.45 -6.86 -21.05
N LEU A 169 -0.20 -8.14 -21.29
CA LEU A 169 0.83 -8.64 -22.20
C LEU A 169 0.32 -9.82 -23.00
N THR A 170 1.02 -10.18 -24.08
CA THR A 170 0.67 -11.32 -24.93
C THR A 170 1.66 -12.46 -24.78
N ILE A 171 1.17 -13.70 -24.64
CA ILE A 171 2.01 -14.90 -24.63
C ILE A 171 2.31 -15.32 -26.08
N ILE A 172 3.58 -15.34 -26.43
CA ILE A 172 4.05 -15.68 -27.78
C ILE A 172 4.81 -17.02 -27.81
N ASN A 173 5.02 -17.55 -28.99
CA ASN A 173 5.83 -18.75 -29.19
C ASN A 173 7.33 -18.43 -29.18
N GLU A 174 8.18 -19.45 -28.92
CA GLU A 174 9.64 -19.31 -28.85
C GLU A 174 10.31 -18.82 -30.16
N SER A 175 9.63 -18.91 -31.28
CA SER A 175 10.17 -18.46 -32.59
C SER A 175 9.93 -16.96 -32.84
N SER A 176 9.12 -16.31 -32.06
CA SER A 176 8.86 -14.87 -32.12
C SER A 176 9.86 -14.12 -31.26
N GLU A 177 10.21 -12.90 -31.63
CA GLU A 177 11.04 -12.01 -30.80
C GLU A 177 10.19 -11.41 -29.69
N GLN A 178 10.72 -11.41 -28.46
CA GLN A 178 10.08 -10.73 -27.34
C GLN A 178 10.09 -9.22 -27.54
N MET A 179 9.04 -8.55 -27.13
CA MET A 179 8.93 -7.12 -27.22
C MET A 179 8.95 -6.47 -25.83
N LEU A 180 9.91 -5.59 -25.61
CA LEU A 180 10.01 -4.80 -24.38
C LEU A 180 8.99 -3.66 -24.40
N SER A 181 8.52 -3.25 -23.24
CA SER A 181 7.70 -2.05 -23.10
C SER A 181 8.55 -0.77 -23.24
N SER A 182 7.90 0.36 -23.47
CA SER A 182 8.58 1.65 -23.57
C SER A 182 9.29 2.09 -22.29
N ILE A 183 8.85 1.59 -21.12
CA ILE A 183 9.42 1.88 -19.79
C ILE A 183 10.21 0.70 -19.22
N SER A 184 10.54 -0.30 -20.04
CA SER A 184 11.25 -1.51 -19.62
C SER A 184 12.58 -1.21 -18.90
N GLU A 185 13.34 -0.24 -19.40
CA GLU A 185 14.62 0.13 -18.79
C GLU A 185 14.44 0.71 -17.40
N GLU A 186 13.42 1.54 -17.19
CA GLU A 186 13.07 2.14 -15.91
C GLU A 186 12.68 1.07 -14.89
N ILE A 187 11.76 0.17 -15.26
CA ILE A 187 11.32 -0.95 -14.42
C ILE A 187 12.52 -1.83 -14.02
N ARG A 188 13.37 -2.19 -14.98
CA ARG A 188 14.54 -3.04 -14.71
C ARG A 188 15.61 -2.36 -13.85
N ASN A 189 15.76 -1.04 -13.97
CA ASN A 189 16.66 -0.28 -13.12
C ASN A 189 16.13 -0.19 -11.70
N ALA A 190 14.83 0.05 -11.51
CA ALA A 190 14.18 -0.02 -10.20
C ALA A 190 14.35 -1.40 -9.56
N TYR A 191 14.17 -2.48 -10.33
CA TYR A 191 14.40 -3.85 -9.83
C TYR A 191 15.84 -4.11 -9.41
N LYS A 192 16.83 -3.59 -10.13
CA LYS A 192 18.25 -3.71 -9.75
C LYS A 192 18.57 -2.93 -8.47
N ALA A 193 17.89 -1.81 -8.26
CA ALA A 193 18.05 -0.96 -7.09
C ALA A 193 17.25 -1.43 -5.86
N ARG A 194 16.44 -2.48 -5.99
CA ARG A 194 15.62 -3.00 -4.88
C ARG A 194 16.47 -3.34 -3.67
N PRO A 195 15.87 -3.35 -2.48
CA PRO A 195 16.54 -3.84 -1.28
C PRO A 195 17.10 -5.24 -1.45
N LYS A 196 18.24 -5.49 -0.86
CA LYS A 196 18.91 -6.79 -0.87
C LYS A 196 18.39 -7.64 0.28
N GLU A 197 18.29 -8.94 0.07
CA GLU A 197 18.12 -9.86 1.18
C GLU A 197 19.30 -9.73 2.16
N PHE A 198 18.98 -9.61 3.44
CA PHE A 198 20.00 -9.51 4.47
C PHE A 198 20.74 -10.84 4.63
N ASP A 199 22.03 -10.84 4.36
CA ASP A 199 22.91 -11.98 4.64
C ASP A 199 23.68 -11.75 5.93
N SER A 200 23.31 -12.49 6.98
CA SER A 200 23.98 -12.45 8.28
C SER A 200 25.43 -12.96 8.25
N LEU A 201 25.84 -13.61 7.16
CA LEU A 201 27.20 -14.10 6.93
C LEU A 201 28.06 -13.10 6.13
N ALA A 202 27.46 -12.02 5.63
CA ALA A 202 28.23 -10.98 4.94
C ALA A 202 29.28 -10.37 5.86
N GLU A 203 30.50 -10.17 5.35
CA GLU A 203 31.62 -9.66 6.16
C GLU A 203 31.42 -8.23 6.68
N ASP A 204 30.56 -7.47 6.02
CA ASP A 204 30.35 -6.04 6.25
C ASP A 204 29.20 -5.73 7.22
N VAL A 205 28.36 -6.72 7.53
CA VAL A 205 27.18 -6.55 8.39
C VAL A 205 27.17 -7.59 9.50
N ARG A 206 26.83 -7.16 10.72
CA ARG A 206 26.69 -8.04 11.88
C ARG A 206 25.45 -7.71 12.67
N VAL A 207 24.70 -8.74 13.05
CA VAL A 207 23.62 -8.64 14.03
C VAL A 207 24.06 -9.37 15.29
N GLN A 208 23.94 -8.70 16.43
CA GLN A 208 24.22 -9.25 17.74
C GLN A 208 23.01 -9.05 18.66
N TRP A 209 22.49 -10.13 19.21
CA TRP A 209 21.44 -10.08 20.21
C TRP A 209 22.04 -9.82 21.59
N ILE A 210 21.49 -8.83 22.30
CA ILE A 210 21.95 -8.37 23.62
C ILE A 210 20.72 -8.25 24.52
N ALA A 211 20.46 -9.22 25.36
CA ALA A 211 19.31 -9.25 26.25
C ALA A 211 17.97 -8.93 25.52
N ASP A 212 17.43 -7.73 25.71
CA ASP A 212 16.18 -7.25 25.12
C ASP A 212 16.38 -6.42 23.84
N ALA A 213 17.58 -6.46 23.26
CA ALA A 213 17.93 -5.64 22.09
C ALA A 213 18.63 -6.45 20.99
N ALA A 214 18.56 -5.95 19.76
CA ALA A 214 19.42 -6.33 18.64
C ALA A 214 20.37 -5.15 18.31
N ALA A 215 21.66 -5.42 18.20
CA ALA A 215 22.63 -4.46 17.69
C ALA A 215 22.98 -4.83 16.25
N ILE A 216 22.71 -3.92 15.32
CA ILE A 216 23.06 -4.06 13.90
C ILE A 216 24.26 -3.16 13.63
N MET A 217 25.30 -3.69 13.00
CA MET A 217 26.52 -2.96 12.68
C MET A 217 26.85 -3.12 11.21
N PHE A 218 27.09 -2.00 10.54
CA PHE A 218 27.63 -1.95 9.18
C PHE A 218 29.02 -1.33 9.23
N ARG A 219 29.99 -1.97 8.58
CA ARG A 219 31.40 -1.53 8.66
C ARG A 219 31.60 -0.08 8.24
N ASP A 220 31.00 0.33 7.14
CA ASP A 220 31.24 1.63 6.49
C ASP A 220 30.07 2.61 6.60
N ALA A 221 29.03 2.29 7.37
CA ALA A 221 27.89 3.17 7.55
C ALA A 221 28.23 4.40 8.39
N THR A 222 27.63 5.51 8.01
CA THR A 222 27.66 6.78 8.77
C THR A 222 26.30 7.09 9.41
N LYS A 223 25.23 6.50 8.87
CA LYS A 223 23.86 6.59 9.38
C LYS A 223 23.15 5.28 9.05
N ILE A 224 22.27 4.83 9.94
CA ILE A 224 21.43 3.65 9.73
C ILE A 224 20.00 4.02 10.14
N GLU A 225 19.05 3.65 9.31
CA GLU A 225 17.60 3.74 9.58
C GLU A 225 16.99 2.34 9.52
N PHE A 226 16.01 2.10 10.39
CA PHE A 226 15.23 0.87 10.42
C PHE A 226 13.74 1.18 10.32
N PHE A 227 13.06 0.44 9.48
CA PHE A 227 11.64 0.53 9.18
C PHE A 227 11.00 -0.83 9.53
N PRO A 228 10.32 -0.94 10.67
CA PRO A 228 9.77 -2.22 11.12
C PRO A 228 8.57 -2.66 10.26
N SER A 229 8.57 -3.91 9.80
CA SER A 229 7.41 -4.54 9.17
C SER A 229 6.39 -4.99 10.23
N GLU A 230 5.16 -5.35 9.79
CA GLU A 230 4.07 -5.74 10.69
C GLU A 230 4.41 -6.96 11.58
N ASP A 231 5.24 -7.87 11.10
CA ASP A 231 5.71 -9.05 11.84
C ASP A 231 6.93 -8.79 12.73
N CYS A 232 7.44 -7.56 12.74
CA CYS A 232 8.50 -7.15 13.66
C CYS A 232 7.99 -7.14 15.10
N THR A 233 8.78 -7.64 16.03
CA THR A 233 8.49 -7.43 17.43
C THR A 233 8.48 -5.95 17.77
N GLU A 234 7.46 -5.49 18.50
CA GLU A 234 7.28 -4.11 18.91
C GLU A 234 8.56 -3.50 19.51
N LEU A 235 8.95 -2.35 18.99
CA LEU A 235 10.10 -1.59 19.49
C LEU A 235 9.73 -0.84 20.77
N ALA A 236 10.63 -0.82 21.75
CA ALA A 236 10.43 -0.08 22.99
C ALA A 236 10.39 1.45 22.78
N ASP A 237 11.06 1.92 21.74
CA ASP A 237 11.10 3.32 21.32
C ASP A 237 11.36 3.35 19.81
N PRO A 238 10.33 3.44 18.98
CA PRO A 238 10.50 3.43 17.53
C PRO A 238 11.12 4.73 17.00
N VAL A 239 10.94 5.86 17.69
CA VAL A 239 11.45 7.16 17.25
C VAL A 239 12.98 7.20 17.35
N VAL A 240 13.53 6.87 18.51
CA VAL A 240 14.97 6.89 18.77
C VAL A 240 15.64 5.57 18.37
N GLY A 241 14.97 4.44 18.64
CA GLY A 241 15.50 3.09 18.41
C GLY A 241 15.63 2.69 16.94
N GLY A 242 14.96 3.39 16.04
CA GLY A 242 15.00 3.11 14.59
C GLY A 242 16.00 3.97 13.80
N LEU A 243 16.83 4.79 14.45
CA LEU A 243 17.74 5.73 13.77
C LEU A 243 19.06 5.87 14.55
N THR A 244 20.17 5.98 13.84
CA THR A 244 21.47 6.36 14.41
C THR A 244 22.35 7.05 13.39
N ASP A 245 23.10 8.07 13.81
CA ASP A 245 24.15 8.73 13.04
C ASP A 245 25.53 8.07 13.32
N SER A 246 25.57 6.76 13.22
CA SER A 246 26.76 5.95 13.39
C SER A 246 26.66 4.64 12.60
N ASN A 247 27.70 3.83 12.68
CA ASN A 247 27.74 2.51 12.05
C ASN A 247 27.09 1.39 12.89
N ARG A 248 26.44 1.74 14.02
CA ARG A 248 25.80 0.78 14.92
C ARG A 248 24.44 1.27 15.38
N LEU A 249 23.41 0.55 15.02
CA LEU A 249 22.03 0.74 15.48
C LEU A 249 21.70 -0.26 16.58
N ILE A 250 21.10 0.20 17.68
CA ILE A 250 20.62 -0.66 18.77
C ILE A 250 19.10 -0.55 18.86
N ILE A 251 18.43 -1.60 18.44
CA ILE A 251 16.97 -1.72 18.47
C ILE A 251 16.61 -2.44 19.77
N LYS A 252 15.87 -1.75 20.65
CA LYS A 252 15.30 -2.34 21.87
C LYS A 252 13.85 -2.75 21.61
N PHE A 253 13.49 -3.92 22.11
CA PHE A 253 12.13 -4.46 22.00
C PHE A 253 11.35 -4.23 23.29
N ALA A 254 10.04 -4.02 23.16
CA ALA A 254 9.13 -3.87 24.29
C ALA A 254 8.99 -5.18 25.08
N GLN A 255 9.12 -6.31 24.40
CA GLN A 255 9.07 -7.67 25.02
C GLN A 255 10.45 -8.34 25.03
N ARG A 256 10.62 -9.34 25.95
CA ARG A 256 11.92 -9.99 26.17
C ARG A 256 12.08 -11.35 25.50
N THR A 257 11.00 -12.02 25.16
CA THR A 257 11.01 -13.38 24.58
C THR A 257 10.48 -13.37 23.16
N ASP A 258 10.82 -14.39 22.38
CA ASP A 258 10.30 -14.62 21.02
C ASP A 258 10.45 -13.42 20.08
N LYS A 259 11.60 -12.72 20.18
CA LYS A 259 11.84 -11.50 19.39
C LYS A 259 12.11 -11.84 17.93
N VAL A 260 11.46 -11.09 17.06
CA VAL A 260 11.68 -11.08 15.62
C VAL A 260 12.11 -9.67 15.22
N LEU A 261 13.27 -9.57 14.61
CA LEU A 261 13.73 -8.36 13.94
C LEU A 261 13.35 -8.50 12.47
N SER A 262 12.30 -7.81 12.07
CA SER A 262 11.77 -7.88 10.70
C SER A 262 11.48 -6.48 10.17
N GLY A 263 11.85 -6.22 8.93
CA GLY A 263 11.65 -4.92 8.30
C GLY A 263 12.73 -4.56 7.33
N ARG A 264 12.87 -3.26 7.07
CA ARG A 264 13.87 -2.72 6.16
C ARG A 264 14.95 -1.93 6.89
N ILE A 265 16.18 -2.06 6.43
CA ILE A 265 17.30 -1.27 6.90
C ILE A 265 17.83 -0.45 5.74
N ARG A 266 18.00 0.86 5.95
CA ARG A 266 18.71 1.76 5.04
C ARG A 266 20.03 2.14 5.68
N SER A 267 21.14 1.78 5.03
CA SER A 267 22.50 2.10 5.44
C SER A 267 23.09 3.17 4.53
N TYR A 268 23.54 4.25 5.10
CA TYR A 268 24.24 5.35 4.40
C TYR A 268 25.74 5.12 4.50
N GLU A 269 26.34 4.66 3.42
CA GLU A 269 27.74 4.31 3.34
C GLU A 269 28.52 5.30 2.46
N ARG A 270 29.86 5.25 2.50
CA ARG A 270 30.68 6.11 1.64
C ARG A 270 30.47 5.87 0.15
N ALA A 271 30.11 4.68 -0.23
CA ALA A 271 29.85 4.27 -1.61
C ALA A 271 28.44 4.62 -2.09
N GLY A 272 27.55 5.03 -1.20
CA GLY A 272 26.13 5.32 -1.48
C GLY A 272 25.21 4.71 -0.45
N VAL A 273 23.92 4.75 -0.74
CA VAL A 273 22.87 4.15 0.11
C VAL A 273 22.70 2.69 -0.29
N VAL A 274 22.63 1.81 0.72
CA VAL A 274 22.33 0.38 0.54
C VAL A 274 21.14 0.02 1.41
N GLU A 275 20.21 -0.72 0.87
CA GLU A 275 19.00 -1.14 1.56
C GLU A 275 18.93 -2.66 1.67
N TYR A 276 18.40 -3.14 2.80
CA TYR A 276 18.28 -4.57 3.10
C TYR A 276 16.91 -4.89 3.67
N ASP A 277 16.31 -5.97 3.21
CA ASP A 277 15.19 -6.61 3.87
C ASP A 277 15.73 -7.62 4.89
N ILE A 278 15.32 -7.49 6.14
CA ILE A 278 15.78 -8.31 7.25
C ILE A 278 14.63 -9.04 7.92
N HIS A 279 14.82 -10.35 8.17
CA HIS A 279 13.92 -11.15 8.99
C HIS A 279 14.74 -12.16 9.80
N ILE A 280 14.97 -11.88 11.08
CA ILE A 280 15.80 -12.69 11.96
C ILE A 280 15.10 -12.90 13.30
N LYS A 281 14.99 -14.16 13.71
CA LYS A 281 14.54 -14.52 15.07
C LYS A 281 15.71 -14.47 16.05
N ALA A 282 15.42 -13.98 17.26
CA ALA A 282 16.39 -14.08 18.35
C ALA A 282 16.71 -15.56 18.64
N PRO A 283 17.96 -15.90 18.96
CA PRO A 283 18.27 -17.24 19.46
C PRO A 283 17.57 -17.49 20.81
N ASP A 284 17.19 -18.76 21.04
CA ASP A 284 16.53 -19.22 22.27
C ASP A 284 17.41 -19.04 23.51
#